data_b8f3389f7e175fdece44aa92b0ea82fe
#
_entry.id   b8f3389f7e175fdece44aa92b0ea82fe
#
_cell.length_a   1.000
_cell.length_b   1.000
_cell.length_c   1.000
_cell.angle_alpha   90.00
_cell.angle_beta   90.00
_cell.angle_gamma   90.00
#
_symmetry.space_group_name_H-M   'P 1'
#
loop_
_entity.id
_entity.type
_entity.pdbx_description
1 polymer ?
#
loop_
_entity_poly.entity_id
_entity_poly.type
_entity_poly.pdbx_seq_one_letter_code
_entity_poly.pdbx_strand_id
1 'polypeptide(L)'
;MAKTTSRKPKAAKKTAAKPSATKPVLLSGGNPQIAKGDGDGPVQAYIAAMPGWKRDIGRQLDAVIVRTVPGVRKAVKWNSPFYGAPDQDGWFLSYHCFAKYVKVTFFRGTSLRPVPSGESRHQEVRYLDVYEGALDEAQFASWVQQASRLPGERL
;
A
#
# COMPACT_ATOMS: atom_id res chain seq x y z
N MET A 1 -4.93 35.07 19.25
CA MET A 1 -4.45 35.14 19.03
C MET A 1 -4.13 34.68 18.73
N ALA A 2 -4.01 34.31 18.61
CA ALA A 2 -3.52 34.02 18.25
C ALA A 2 -3.19 33.40 17.99
N LYS A 3 -3.15 33.08 17.86
CA LYS A 3 -2.69 32.64 17.57
C LYS A 3 -2.27 32.01 17.17
N THR A 4 -2.31 31.76 17.16
CA THR A 4 -1.78 31.28 16.83
C THR A 4 -1.28 30.75 16.52
N THR A 5 -1.20 30.60 16.55
CA THR A 5 -0.58 30.20 16.24
C THR A 5 -0.04 29.64 15.95
N SER A 6 0.05 29.52 15.96
CA SER A 6 0.66 29.13 15.68
C SER A 6 1.17 28.52 15.45
N ARG A 7 1.32 28.38 15.49
CA ARG A 7 1.98 27.96 15.31
C ARG A 7 2.44 27.22 14.84
N LYS A 8 2.60 26.85 14.74
CA LYS A 8 3.10 26.19 14.34
C LYS A 8 3.74 25.45 14.15
N PRO A 9 3.86 25.25 14.15
CA PRO A 9 4.46 24.38 13.98
C PRO A 9 4.91 23.69 13.68
N LYS A 10 5.16 23.33 13.76
CA LYS A 10 5.57 22.72 13.61
C LYS A 10 5.85 21.79 13.43
N ALA A 11 5.98 21.47 13.51
CA ALA A 11 6.24 20.67 13.47
C ALA A 11 6.31 19.88 13.38
N ALA A 12 6.31 19.54 13.46
CA ALA A 12 6.34 18.90 13.48
C ALA A 12 6.16 18.27 13.26
N LYS A 13 6.11 18.08 13.23
CA LYS A 13 5.79 17.62 13.19
C LYS A 13 5.62 16.74 12.97
N LYS A 14 5.68 16.22 12.96
CA LYS A 14 5.42 15.47 12.98
C LYS A 14 5.15 14.44 13.12
N THR A 15 5.26 13.98 13.37
CA THR A 15 4.97 13.06 13.69
C THR A 15 4.11 12.39 13.58
N ALA A 16 4.33 11.90 13.68
CA ALA A 16 3.42 11.14 13.58
C ALA A 16 2.30 11.05 13.56
N ALA A 17 2.29 10.71 13.37
CA ALA A 17 1.16 10.55 13.19
C ALA A 17 0.15 10.98 13.83
N LYS A 18 0.25 11.67 14.25
CA LYS A 18 -0.85 12.04 14.72
C LYS A 18 -1.78 12.31 13.72
N PRO A 19 -2.82 11.72 13.76
CA PRO A 19 -3.72 12.08 12.76
C PRO A 19 -3.86 13.53 12.89
N SER A 20 -3.42 14.15 11.97
CA SER A 20 -3.56 15.53 11.97
C SER A 20 -4.97 15.87 11.59
N ALA A 21 -5.43 16.99 12.00
CA ALA A 21 -6.67 17.52 11.52
C ALA A 21 -6.60 17.82 10.03
N THR A 22 -5.41 17.91 9.50
CA THR A 22 -5.18 18.19 8.09
C THR A 22 -5.11 16.90 7.30
N LYS A 23 -5.90 16.82 6.25
CA LYS A 23 -5.86 15.65 5.38
C LYS A 23 -4.58 15.68 4.57
N PRO A 24 -3.97 14.50 4.31
CA PRO A 24 -2.84 14.44 3.40
C PRO A 24 -3.18 14.96 2.02
N VAL A 25 -2.19 15.50 1.35
CA VAL A 25 -2.32 15.92 -0.04
C VAL A 25 -2.53 14.69 -0.91
N LEU A 26 -3.40 14.80 -1.90
CA LEU A 26 -3.56 13.74 -2.90
C LEU A 26 -2.74 14.11 -4.12
N LEU A 27 -1.92 13.16 -4.56
CA LEU A 27 -1.10 13.31 -5.73
C LEU A 27 -1.88 12.90 -6.98
N SER A 28 -1.22 12.90 -8.13
CA SER A 28 -1.83 12.49 -9.39
C SER A 28 -2.51 11.12 -9.23
N GLY A 29 -3.72 10.99 -9.78
CA GLY A 29 -4.50 9.77 -9.67
C GLY A 29 -5.19 9.59 -8.33
N GLY A 30 -5.07 10.57 -7.43
CA GLY A 30 -5.67 10.50 -6.11
C GLY A 30 -4.84 9.72 -5.11
N ASN A 31 -3.55 9.54 -5.38
CA ASN A 31 -2.69 8.79 -4.47
C ASN A 31 -2.29 9.65 -3.28
N PRO A 32 -2.49 9.19 -2.04
CA PRO A 32 -2.11 9.98 -0.87
C PRO A 32 -0.61 10.21 -0.77
N GLN A 33 -0.23 11.41 -0.36
CA GLN A 33 1.16 11.71 -0.05
C GLN A 33 1.38 11.41 1.43
N ILE A 34 2.11 10.34 1.70
CA ILE A 34 2.38 9.88 3.06
C ILE A 34 3.88 9.78 3.26
N ALA A 35 4.37 10.36 4.35
CA ALA A 35 5.80 10.29 4.66
C ALA A 35 6.25 8.84 4.82
N LYS A 36 7.48 8.58 4.38
CA LYS A 36 8.12 7.28 4.55
C LYS A 36 8.10 6.88 6.02
N GLY A 37 7.76 5.63 6.28
CA GLY A 37 7.75 5.11 7.65
C GLY A 37 7.52 3.62 7.67
N ASP A 38 8.03 2.99 8.72
CA ASP A 38 7.89 1.55 8.91
C ASP A 38 6.69 1.25 9.80
N GLY A 39 6.11 0.06 9.60
CA GLY A 39 5.05 -0.47 10.45
C GLY A 39 3.66 -0.19 9.93
N ASP A 40 2.68 -0.60 10.72
CA ASP A 40 1.27 -0.51 10.33
C ASP A 40 0.75 0.93 10.33
N GLY A 41 1.26 1.78 11.21
CA GLY A 41 0.74 3.15 11.33
C GLY A 41 0.74 3.92 10.02
N PRO A 42 1.88 4.04 9.34
CA PRO A 42 1.92 4.75 8.05
C PRO A 42 1.01 4.12 6.99
N VAL A 43 0.88 2.79 6.98
CA VAL A 43 0.00 2.10 6.03
C VAL A 43 -1.46 2.44 6.32
N GLN A 44 -1.86 2.46 7.59
CA GLN A 44 -3.23 2.83 7.93
C GLN A 44 -3.51 4.29 7.62
N ALA A 45 -2.51 5.18 7.78
CA ALA A 45 -2.66 6.57 7.39
C ALA A 45 -2.88 6.69 5.88
N TYR A 46 -2.15 5.90 5.09
CA TYR A 46 -2.33 5.86 3.64
C TYR A 46 -3.74 5.41 3.29
N ILE A 47 -4.19 4.30 3.87
CA ILE A 47 -5.52 3.75 3.57
C ILE A 47 -6.61 4.74 3.94
N ALA A 48 -6.49 5.38 5.11
CA ALA A 48 -7.48 6.35 5.55
C ALA A 48 -7.57 7.55 4.60
N ALA A 49 -6.49 7.88 3.91
CA ALA A 49 -6.44 9.00 2.99
C ALA A 49 -6.80 8.63 1.55
N MET A 50 -6.98 7.34 1.24
CA MET A 50 -7.40 6.92 -0.10
C MET A 50 -8.78 7.49 -0.40
N PRO A 51 -8.99 8.08 -1.60
CA PRO A 51 -10.24 8.77 -1.89
C PRO A 51 -11.36 7.81 -2.29
N GLY A 52 -12.55 8.05 -1.75
CA GLY A 52 -13.78 7.35 -2.16
C GLY A 52 -13.69 5.84 -2.02
N TRP A 53 -14.14 5.13 -3.07
CA TRP A 53 -14.18 3.67 -3.08
C TRP A 53 -12.79 3.03 -2.98
N LYS A 54 -11.73 3.76 -3.31
CA LYS A 54 -10.37 3.23 -3.23
C LYS A 54 -9.99 2.91 -1.79
N ARG A 55 -10.53 3.66 -0.82
CA ARG A 55 -10.31 3.37 0.59
C ARG A 55 -10.81 1.98 0.96
N ASP A 56 -11.99 1.61 0.45
CA ASP A 56 -12.53 0.28 0.72
C ASP A 56 -11.65 -0.79 0.11
N ILE A 57 -11.13 -0.57 -1.10
CA ILE A 57 -10.17 -1.49 -1.71
C ILE A 57 -8.93 -1.61 -0.84
N GLY A 58 -8.37 -0.49 -0.37
CA GLY A 58 -7.21 -0.52 0.51
C GLY A 58 -7.45 -1.34 1.77
N ARG A 59 -8.62 -1.18 2.39
CA ARG A 59 -8.98 -1.95 3.57
C ARG A 59 -9.08 -3.44 3.26
N GLN A 60 -9.67 -3.78 2.11
CA GLN A 60 -9.81 -5.18 1.69
C GLN A 60 -8.43 -5.80 1.43
N LEU A 61 -7.57 -5.09 0.69
CA LEU A 61 -6.23 -5.58 0.40
C LEU A 61 -5.46 -5.84 1.69
N ASP A 62 -5.46 -4.87 2.60
CA ASP A 62 -4.74 -4.99 3.86
C ASP A 62 -5.28 -6.15 4.70
N ALA A 63 -6.60 -6.28 4.80
CA ALA A 63 -7.20 -7.35 5.59
C ALA A 63 -6.85 -8.73 5.04
N VAL A 64 -6.89 -8.91 3.72
CA VAL A 64 -6.53 -10.18 3.10
C VAL A 64 -5.06 -10.50 3.35
N ILE A 65 -4.19 -9.51 3.18
CA ILE A 65 -2.75 -9.71 3.37
C ILE A 65 -2.44 -10.08 4.81
N VAL A 66 -3.03 -9.37 5.77
CA VAL A 66 -2.75 -9.60 7.19
C VAL A 66 -3.19 -11.01 7.62
N ARG A 67 -4.37 -11.45 7.17
CA ARG A 67 -4.84 -12.78 7.56
C ARG A 67 -4.12 -13.90 6.81
N THR A 68 -3.59 -13.61 5.63
CA THR A 68 -2.91 -14.63 4.80
C THR A 68 -1.46 -14.82 5.21
N VAL A 69 -0.82 -13.73 5.66
CA VAL A 69 0.61 -13.75 6.03
C VAL A 69 0.74 -13.24 7.47
N PRO A 70 0.57 -14.14 8.47
CA PRO A 70 0.74 -13.72 9.86
C PRO A 70 2.14 -13.14 10.09
N GLY A 71 2.20 -12.02 10.78
CA GLY A 71 3.47 -11.35 11.03
C GLY A 71 3.98 -10.53 9.85
N VAL A 72 3.16 -10.30 8.83
CA VAL A 72 3.57 -9.54 7.65
C VAL A 72 4.18 -8.21 8.06
N ARG A 73 5.31 -7.85 7.41
CA ARG A 73 5.95 -6.56 7.62
C ARG A 73 5.32 -5.53 6.69
N LYS A 74 5.22 -4.30 7.18
CA LYS A 74 4.61 -3.21 6.40
C LYS A 74 5.48 -1.97 6.46
N ALA A 75 5.38 -1.16 5.42
CA ALA A 75 6.02 0.16 5.38
C ALA A 75 5.35 1.02 4.33
N VAL A 76 5.57 2.32 4.41
CA VAL A 76 5.25 3.23 3.32
C VAL A 76 6.56 3.78 2.77
N LYS A 77 6.74 3.67 1.47
CA LYS A 77 7.88 4.19 0.73
C LYS A 77 7.35 4.77 -0.58
N TRP A 78 7.89 5.90 -0.99
CA TRP A 78 7.47 6.57 -2.24
C TRP A 78 5.94 6.67 -2.35
N ASN A 79 5.32 7.07 -1.24
CA ASN A 79 3.86 7.28 -1.16
C ASN A 79 3.05 6.03 -1.52
N SER A 80 3.55 4.85 -1.17
CA SER A 80 2.86 3.59 -1.42
C SER A 80 3.09 2.62 -0.27
N PRO A 81 2.07 1.84 0.11
CA PRO A 81 2.26 0.75 1.07
C PRO A 81 3.08 -0.38 0.47
N PHE A 82 3.95 -0.97 1.28
CA PHE A 82 4.75 -2.13 0.93
C PHE A 82 4.53 -3.21 1.96
N TYR A 83 4.48 -4.46 1.51
CA TYR A 83 4.28 -5.63 2.37
C TYR A 83 5.38 -6.63 2.13
N GLY A 84 5.95 -7.15 3.22
CA GLY A 84 7.04 -8.12 3.16
C GLY A 84 6.81 -9.29 4.11
N ALA A 85 7.36 -10.45 3.75
CA ALA A 85 7.26 -11.63 4.60
C ALA A 85 8.06 -11.43 5.89
N PRO A 86 7.59 -11.99 7.03
CA PRO A 86 8.27 -11.74 8.32
C PRO A 86 9.65 -12.37 8.42
N ASP A 87 9.92 -13.40 7.64
CA ASP A 87 11.17 -14.16 7.70
C ASP A 87 12.16 -13.77 6.61
N GLN A 88 11.88 -12.69 5.88
CA GLN A 88 12.73 -12.25 4.78
C GLN A 88 12.93 -10.75 4.84
N ASP A 89 14.03 -10.30 4.25
CA ASP A 89 14.18 -8.89 3.88
C ASP A 89 13.46 -8.66 2.57
N GLY A 90 13.17 -7.41 2.27
CA GLY A 90 12.55 -7.08 0.99
C GLY A 90 11.03 -7.19 1.04
N TRP A 91 10.42 -7.04 -0.12
CA TRP A 91 8.98 -6.79 -0.25
C TRP A 91 8.41 -7.67 -1.35
N PHE A 92 7.18 -8.17 -1.14
CA PHE A 92 6.54 -9.00 -2.17
C PHE A 92 5.41 -8.27 -2.89
N LEU A 93 4.89 -7.18 -2.28
CA LEU A 93 3.72 -6.52 -2.83
C LEU A 93 3.70 -5.05 -2.44
N SER A 94 3.16 -4.23 -3.34
CA SER A 94 2.88 -2.81 -3.09
C SER A 94 1.60 -2.44 -3.82
N TYR A 95 0.98 -1.31 -3.46
CA TYR A 95 -0.12 -0.79 -4.28
C TYR A 95 -0.11 0.73 -4.29
N HIS A 96 -0.83 1.30 -5.25
CA HIS A 96 -0.78 2.74 -5.52
C HIS A 96 -2.09 3.14 -6.21
N CYS A 97 -2.63 4.30 -5.86
CA CYS A 97 -3.87 4.79 -6.46
C CYS A 97 -3.61 5.43 -7.81
N PHE A 98 -4.37 4.99 -8.81
CA PHE A 98 -4.49 5.64 -10.11
C PHE A 98 -5.89 6.24 -10.23
N ALA A 99 -6.15 6.96 -11.31
CA ALA A 99 -7.42 7.69 -11.41
C ALA A 99 -8.64 6.76 -11.32
N LYS A 100 -8.59 5.62 -11.99
CA LYS A 100 -9.75 4.74 -12.12
C LYS A 100 -9.59 3.37 -11.48
N TYR A 101 -8.46 3.11 -10.85
CA TYR A 101 -8.18 1.81 -10.24
C TYR A 101 -7.08 1.93 -9.21
N VAL A 102 -6.96 0.90 -8.37
CA VAL A 102 -5.81 0.74 -7.49
C VAL A 102 -4.91 -0.31 -8.15
N LYS A 103 -3.66 0.07 -8.42
CA LYS A 103 -2.71 -0.85 -9.05
C LYS A 103 -1.95 -1.60 -7.97
N VAL A 104 -2.06 -2.91 -7.98
CA VAL A 104 -1.29 -3.78 -7.09
C VAL A 104 -0.09 -4.30 -7.87
N THR A 105 1.09 -4.19 -7.27
CA THR A 105 2.34 -4.66 -7.88
C THR A 105 2.80 -5.91 -7.15
N PHE A 106 2.98 -7.00 -7.90
CA PHE A 106 3.63 -8.21 -7.41
C PHE A 106 5.03 -8.25 -7.98
N PHE A 107 6.04 -8.14 -7.11
CA PHE A 107 7.43 -8.02 -7.57
C PHE A 107 7.94 -9.29 -8.26
N ARG A 108 7.38 -10.46 -7.92
CA ARG A 108 7.69 -11.72 -8.59
C ARG A 108 6.44 -12.26 -9.27
N GLY A 109 5.71 -11.38 -9.94
CA GLY A 109 4.41 -11.72 -10.50
C GLY A 109 4.43 -12.86 -11.51
N THR A 110 5.51 -13.01 -12.28
CA THR A 110 5.60 -14.08 -13.27
C THR A 110 5.69 -15.47 -12.63
N SER A 111 6.01 -15.54 -11.33
CA SER A 111 6.08 -16.81 -10.62
C SER A 111 4.77 -17.21 -9.97
N LEU A 112 3.76 -16.35 -10.07
CA LEU A 112 2.43 -16.63 -9.50
C LEU A 112 1.59 -17.44 -10.48
N ARG A 113 0.63 -18.20 -9.95
CA ARG A 113 -0.29 -19.01 -10.77
C ARG A 113 -1.72 -18.77 -10.33
N PRO A 114 -2.59 -18.33 -11.22
CA PRO A 114 -2.26 -17.87 -12.58
C PRO A 114 -1.43 -16.60 -12.54
N VAL A 115 -0.71 -16.29 -13.60
CA VAL A 115 0.07 -15.06 -13.66
C VAL A 115 -0.88 -13.87 -13.75
N PRO A 116 -0.74 -12.85 -12.88
CA PRO A 116 -1.56 -11.64 -13.01
C PRO A 116 -1.38 -11.02 -14.39
N SER A 117 -2.47 -10.45 -14.92
CA SER A 117 -2.52 -10.06 -16.33
C SER A 117 -1.84 -8.74 -16.67
N GLY A 118 -1.59 -7.88 -15.69
CA GLY A 118 -1.01 -6.57 -15.96
C GLY A 118 0.49 -6.66 -16.19
N GLU A 119 0.91 -6.35 -17.41
CA GLU A 119 2.31 -6.45 -17.79
C GLU A 119 3.12 -5.24 -17.31
N SER A 120 4.40 -5.46 -17.11
CA SER A 120 5.35 -4.45 -16.67
C SER A 120 6.59 -4.49 -17.56
N ARG A 121 7.30 -3.36 -17.61
CA ARG A 121 8.60 -3.33 -18.27
C ARG A 121 9.67 -4.12 -17.51
N HIS A 122 9.44 -4.36 -16.22
CA HIS A 122 10.34 -5.18 -15.41
C HIS A 122 9.95 -6.64 -15.60
N GLN A 123 10.92 -7.47 -15.95
CA GLN A 123 10.68 -8.83 -16.43
C GLN A 123 9.84 -9.68 -15.48
N GLU A 124 10.09 -9.59 -14.17
CA GLU A 124 9.40 -10.45 -13.20
C GLU A 124 8.16 -9.81 -12.60
N VAL A 125 7.97 -8.52 -12.77
CA VAL A 125 6.88 -7.78 -12.15
C VAL A 125 5.59 -7.96 -12.93
N ARG A 126 4.47 -8.15 -12.22
CA ARG A 126 3.14 -8.14 -12.82
C ARG A 126 2.20 -7.32 -11.97
N TYR A 127 1.20 -6.75 -12.61
CA TYR A 127 0.24 -5.86 -11.97
C TYR A 127 -1.16 -6.46 -11.96
N LEU A 128 -1.90 -6.07 -10.93
CA LEU A 128 -3.35 -6.28 -10.87
C LEU A 128 -3.99 -4.90 -10.72
N ASP A 129 -4.80 -4.50 -11.68
CA ASP A 129 -5.54 -3.25 -11.60
C ASP A 129 -6.92 -3.55 -11.02
N VAL A 130 -7.19 -3.00 -9.82
CA VAL A 130 -8.44 -3.26 -9.11
C VAL A 130 -9.39 -2.09 -9.31
N TYR A 131 -10.49 -2.34 -10.01
CA TYR A 131 -11.54 -1.36 -10.24
C TYR A 131 -12.57 -1.43 -9.12
N GLU A 132 -13.43 -0.42 -9.03
CA GLU A 132 -14.42 -0.33 -7.98
C GLU A 132 -15.28 -1.60 -7.93
N GLY A 133 -15.36 -2.20 -6.72
CA GLY A 133 -16.19 -3.39 -6.52
C GLY A 133 -15.71 -4.66 -7.20
N ALA A 134 -14.48 -4.67 -7.73
CA ALA A 134 -14.03 -5.76 -8.59
C ALA A 134 -12.93 -6.63 -7.98
N LEU A 135 -12.65 -6.51 -6.70
CA LEU A 135 -11.60 -7.34 -6.08
C LEU A 135 -12.11 -8.76 -5.85
N ASP A 136 -11.44 -9.73 -6.50
CA ASP A 136 -11.66 -11.14 -6.22
C ASP A 136 -10.76 -11.52 -5.04
N GLU A 137 -11.34 -11.55 -3.83
CA GLU A 137 -10.56 -11.76 -2.63
C GLU A 137 -9.92 -13.15 -2.57
N ALA A 138 -10.60 -14.17 -3.08
CA ALA A 138 -10.05 -15.53 -3.05
C ALA A 138 -8.82 -15.64 -3.95
N GLN A 139 -8.90 -15.09 -5.17
CA GLN A 139 -7.77 -15.08 -6.07
C GLN A 139 -6.63 -14.24 -5.49
N PHE A 140 -6.95 -13.07 -4.94
CA PHE A 140 -5.93 -12.21 -4.35
C PHE A 140 -5.23 -12.91 -3.17
N ALA A 141 -5.99 -13.58 -2.31
CA ALA A 141 -5.42 -14.34 -1.18
C ALA A 141 -4.46 -15.42 -1.68
N SER A 142 -4.82 -16.13 -2.74
CA SER A 142 -3.95 -17.14 -3.34
C SER A 142 -2.63 -16.54 -3.81
N TRP A 143 -2.71 -15.42 -4.51
CA TRP A 143 -1.50 -14.72 -4.98
C TRP A 143 -0.64 -14.23 -3.82
N VAL A 144 -1.26 -13.68 -2.77
CA VAL A 144 -0.52 -13.21 -1.59
C VAL A 144 0.23 -14.36 -0.92
N GLN A 145 -0.45 -15.51 -0.77
CA GLN A 145 0.18 -16.68 -0.17
C GLN A 145 1.41 -17.10 -0.97
N GLN A 146 1.26 -17.20 -2.29
CA GLN A 146 2.37 -17.58 -3.16
C GLN A 146 3.49 -16.55 -3.10
N ALA A 147 3.15 -15.27 -3.22
CA ALA A 147 4.14 -14.19 -3.27
C ALA A 147 4.95 -14.12 -1.99
N SER A 148 4.32 -14.34 -0.84
CA SER A 148 5.01 -14.25 0.46
C SER A 148 6.08 -15.33 0.64
N ARG A 149 6.06 -16.37 -0.18
CA ARG A 149 7.03 -17.46 -0.12
C ARG A 149 8.18 -17.30 -1.10
N LEU A 150 8.11 -16.29 -1.96
CA LEU A 150 9.15 -16.01 -2.95
C LEU A 150 10.17 -15.05 -2.34
N PRO A 151 11.38 -14.99 -2.91
CA PRO A 151 12.36 -14.00 -2.45
C PRO A 151 11.81 -12.59 -2.54
N GLY A 152 12.00 -11.80 -1.50
CA GLY A 152 11.54 -10.43 -1.49
C GLY A 152 12.38 -9.53 -2.39
N GLU A 153 11.75 -8.50 -2.92
CA GLU A 153 12.43 -7.50 -3.73
C GLU A 153 13.12 -6.50 -2.79
N ARG A 154 14.38 -6.27 -3.01
CA ARG A 154 15.12 -5.25 -2.28
C ARG A 154 15.03 -3.93 -3.03
N LEU A 155 14.72 -2.88 -2.31
CA LEU A 155 14.51 -1.54 -2.88
C LEU A 155 15.58 -0.57 -2.39
#